data_4f5c5d2806f8f8f4d3175f391394b4b7
#
_entry.id   4f5c5d2806f8f8f4d3175f391394b4b7
#
_cell.length_a   1.000
_cell.length_b   1.000
_cell.length_c   1.000
_cell.angle_alpha   90.00
_cell.angle_beta   90.00
_cell.angle_gamma   90.00
#
_symmetry.space_group_name_H-M   'P 1'
#
loop_
_entity.id
_entity.type
_entity.pdbx_description
1 polymer ?
#
loop_
_entity_poly.entity_id
_entity_poly.type
_entity_poly.pdbx_seq_one_letter_code
_entity_poly.pdbx_strand_id
1 'polypeptide(L)'
;MIQRRNKRTAKIGVFAVIHEIYFEQFEGLRESLYGYHNDLIESVKTNDVEVVDFGFVGNNQKAYEVAAEIKKQNIDLLMCNMITYATSSVFAPIILECNTPMIMVALQPLSKLDYTKANTFMQRENDNICAVPEFMGVANRLGKKIHDVIIGTLYNDTAAYEEIAKWCNIAKVLHDLKGARMGLMGHTMEAMYDMHADPTALSAAFGIHVPLLEIDDVVEVYNEITEEEIKAKI
;
A
#
# COMPACT_ATOMS: atom_id res chain seq x y z
N MET A 1 19.86 10.19 -19.94
CA MET A 1 18.80 9.56 -19.10
C MET A 1 17.46 10.04 -19.64
N ILE A 2 16.57 9.14 -20.05
CA ILE A 2 15.23 9.50 -20.55
C ILE A 2 14.41 10.00 -19.35
N GLN A 3 14.01 11.27 -19.36
CA GLN A 3 13.12 11.81 -18.33
C GLN A 3 11.69 11.36 -18.60
N ARG A 4 10.99 10.86 -17.59
CA ARG A 4 9.55 10.61 -17.68
C ARG A 4 8.81 11.94 -17.89
N ARG A 5 7.87 11.94 -18.82
CA ARG A 5 7.04 13.13 -19.11
C ARG A 5 6.12 13.49 -17.94
N ASN A 6 5.68 12.50 -17.17
CA ASN A 6 4.82 12.69 -16.00
C ASN A 6 5.41 11.94 -14.79
N LYS A 7 5.63 12.66 -13.69
CA LYS A 7 5.94 12.04 -12.40
C LYS A 7 4.64 11.39 -11.89
N ARG A 8 4.66 10.07 -11.72
CA ARG A 8 3.57 9.34 -11.06
C ARG A 8 3.94 9.15 -9.60
N THR A 9 3.00 9.35 -8.71
CA THR A 9 3.20 9.16 -7.27
C THR A 9 2.25 8.07 -6.82
N ALA A 10 2.80 7.00 -6.22
CA ALA A 10 1.98 5.94 -5.66
C ALA A 10 1.14 6.46 -4.49
N LYS A 11 -0.09 5.94 -4.37
CA LYS A 11 -1.04 6.30 -3.33
C LYS A 11 -1.17 5.18 -2.32
N ILE A 12 -0.86 5.50 -1.07
CA ILE A 12 -1.02 4.61 0.07
C ILE A 12 -2.27 5.02 0.83
N GLY A 13 -3.26 4.13 0.89
CA GLY A 13 -4.43 4.34 1.74
C GLY A 13 -4.16 3.82 3.14
N VAL A 14 -4.42 4.63 4.16
CA VAL A 14 -4.28 4.22 5.56
C VAL A 14 -5.62 4.35 6.26
N PHE A 15 -6.03 3.32 6.98
CA PHE A 15 -7.16 3.38 7.91
C PHE A 15 -6.79 2.70 9.23
N ALA A 16 -7.31 3.21 10.33
CA ALA A 16 -7.05 2.65 11.65
C ALA A 16 -8.29 1.91 12.17
N VAL A 17 -8.09 0.72 12.74
CA VAL A 17 -9.17 -0.07 13.33
C VAL A 17 -9.21 0.14 14.84
N ILE A 18 -10.40 0.34 15.37
CA ILE A 18 -10.65 0.60 16.78
C ILE A 18 -11.91 -0.12 17.25
N HIS A 19 -12.09 -0.19 18.56
CA HIS A 19 -13.37 -0.52 19.18
C HIS A 19 -13.95 0.76 19.80
N GLU A 20 -14.89 1.41 19.09
CA GLU A 20 -15.34 2.78 19.41
C GLU A 20 -15.90 2.96 20.83
N ILE A 21 -16.43 1.90 21.44
CA ILE A 21 -16.95 1.93 22.82
C ILE A 21 -15.86 2.30 23.84
N TYR A 22 -14.59 2.11 23.51
CA TYR A 22 -13.50 2.50 24.41
C TYR A 22 -13.39 4.01 24.59
N PHE A 23 -13.82 4.79 23.61
CA PHE A 23 -13.79 6.25 23.71
C PHE A 23 -14.77 6.81 24.76
N GLU A 24 -15.86 6.06 25.00
CA GLU A 24 -16.80 6.41 26.06
C GLU A 24 -16.30 5.97 27.46
N GLN A 25 -15.46 4.94 27.50
CA GLN A 25 -14.96 4.36 28.74
C GLN A 25 -13.66 4.99 29.23
N PHE A 26 -12.85 5.50 28.29
CA PHE A 26 -11.51 6.01 28.59
C PHE A 26 -11.35 7.42 28.03
N GLU A 27 -11.54 8.42 28.91
CA GLU A 27 -11.33 9.83 28.57
C GLU A 27 -9.88 10.07 28.14
N GLY A 28 -9.68 10.78 27.00
CA GLY A 28 -8.36 11.07 26.42
C GLY A 28 -7.79 9.97 25.52
N LEU A 29 -8.36 8.76 25.50
CA LEU A 29 -7.84 7.68 24.67
C LEU A 29 -7.95 8.00 23.16
N ARG A 30 -9.04 8.65 22.77
CA ARG A 30 -9.26 9.05 21.38
C ARG A 30 -8.16 9.97 20.89
N GLU A 31 -7.81 10.96 21.66
CA GLU A 31 -6.77 11.94 21.36
C GLU A 31 -5.39 11.28 21.26
N SER A 32 -5.06 10.40 22.20
CA SER A 32 -3.82 9.62 22.15
C SER A 32 -3.73 8.80 20.85
N LEU A 33 -4.78 8.03 20.54
CA LEU A 33 -4.78 7.17 19.34
C LEU A 33 -4.74 7.99 18.06
N TYR A 34 -5.39 9.16 17.99
CA TYR A 34 -5.26 10.07 16.85
C TYR A 34 -3.82 10.58 16.69
N GLY A 35 -3.15 10.90 17.78
CA GLY A 35 -1.73 11.29 17.77
C GLY A 35 -0.87 10.19 17.16
N TYR A 36 -0.99 8.97 17.65
CA TYR A 36 -0.22 7.82 17.14
C TYR A 36 -0.53 7.49 15.68
N HIS A 37 -1.79 7.62 15.26
CA HIS A 37 -2.16 7.43 13.87
C HIS A 37 -1.51 8.48 12.96
N ASN A 38 -1.53 9.73 13.36
CA ASN A 38 -0.89 10.81 12.61
C ASN A 38 0.63 10.62 12.53
N ASP A 39 1.28 10.19 13.61
CA ASP A 39 2.73 9.93 13.61
C ASP A 39 3.09 8.82 12.61
N LEU A 40 2.28 7.76 12.51
CA LEU A 40 2.46 6.73 11.48
C LEU A 40 2.29 7.32 10.07
N ILE A 41 1.23 8.10 9.83
CA ILE A 41 0.97 8.74 8.53
C ILE A 41 2.14 9.62 8.11
N GLU A 42 2.63 10.47 9.00
CA GLU A 42 3.77 11.35 8.68
C GLU A 42 5.03 10.53 8.35
N SER A 43 5.27 9.44 9.07
CA SER A 43 6.37 8.53 8.76
C SER A 43 6.20 7.85 7.39
N VAL A 44 4.99 7.43 7.02
CA VAL A 44 4.73 6.84 5.69
C VAL A 44 4.99 7.87 4.58
N LYS A 45 4.59 9.12 4.76
CA LYS A 45 4.82 10.23 3.79
C LYS A 45 6.30 10.45 3.47
N THR A 46 7.21 10.17 4.42
CA THR A 46 8.66 10.32 4.17
C THR A 46 9.19 9.42 3.05
N ASN A 47 8.42 8.42 2.61
CA ASN A 47 8.79 7.49 1.55
C ASN A 47 8.48 7.98 0.11
N ASP A 48 8.25 9.26 -0.09
CA ASP A 48 7.91 9.85 -1.41
C ASP A 48 6.67 9.18 -2.04
N VAL A 49 5.60 9.09 -1.26
CA VAL A 49 4.27 8.59 -1.62
C VAL A 49 3.19 9.58 -1.23
N GLU A 50 2.05 9.53 -1.92
CA GLU A 50 0.83 10.23 -1.50
C GLU A 50 0.10 9.35 -0.47
N VAL A 51 -0.24 9.90 0.69
CA VAL A 51 -1.02 9.17 1.70
C VAL A 51 -2.44 9.70 1.73
N VAL A 52 -3.38 8.78 1.59
CA VAL A 52 -4.83 9.05 1.74
C VAL A 52 -5.26 8.45 3.06
N ASP A 53 -5.60 9.30 4.01
CA ASP A 53 -6.10 8.90 5.32
C ASP A 53 -7.62 8.69 5.28
N PHE A 54 -8.06 7.47 5.58
CA PHE A 54 -9.48 7.11 5.71
C PHE A 54 -9.98 7.18 7.16
N GLY A 55 -9.12 7.54 8.10
CA GLY A 55 -9.44 7.73 9.50
C GLY A 55 -9.73 6.44 10.25
N PHE A 56 -10.50 6.58 11.33
CA PHE A 56 -10.84 5.50 12.24
C PHE A 56 -12.08 4.74 11.80
N VAL A 57 -11.99 3.41 11.87
CA VAL A 57 -13.07 2.46 11.57
C VAL A 57 -13.42 1.73 12.87
N GLY A 58 -14.51 2.16 13.52
CA GLY A 58 -14.91 1.68 14.84
C GLY A 58 -16.15 0.78 14.83
N ASN A 59 -16.88 0.72 13.73
CA ASN A 59 -18.06 -0.12 13.57
C ASN A 59 -18.22 -0.62 12.13
N ASN A 60 -19.11 -1.58 11.94
CA ASN A 60 -19.35 -2.24 10.66
C ASN A 60 -19.90 -1.28 9.58
N GLN A 61 -20.80 -0.36 9.93
CA GLN A 61 -21.33 0.61 8.98
C GLN A 61 -20.21 1.51 8.45
N LYS A 62 -19.36 2.03 9.34
CA LYS A 62 -18.21 2.84 8.97
C LYS A 62 -17.23 2.08 8.08
N ALA A 63 -17.07 0.78 8.28
CA ALA A 63 -16.23 -0.07 7.43
C ALA A 63 -16.76 -0.13 5.98
N TYR A 64 -18.08 -0.24 5.76
CA TYR A 64 -18.66 -0.16 4.41
C TYR A 64 -18.50 1.23 3.77
N GLU A 65 -18.68 2.30 4.55
CA GLU A 65 -18.46 3.68 4.07
C GLU A 65 -17.01 3.88 3.61
N VAL A 66 -16.05 3.45 4.43
CA VAL A 66 -14.62 3.53 4.10
C VAL A 66 -14.29 2.66 2.88
N ALA A 67 -14.83 1.45 2.78
CA ALA A 67 -14.66 0.62 1.59
C ALA A 67 -15.17 1.31 0.31
N ALA A 68 -16.32 1.99 0.39
CA ALA A 68 -16.85 2.76 -0.74
C ALA A 68 -15.96 3.94 -1.12
N GLU A 69 -15.35 4.63 -0.15
CA GLU A 69 -14.40 5.71 -0.42
C GLU A 69 -13.08 5.18 -1.02
N ILE A 70 -12.54 4.08 -0.51
CA ILE A 70 -11.35 3.43 -1.07
C ILE A 70 -11.54 3.12 -2.56
N LYS A 71 -12.71 2.58 -2.94
CA LYS A 71 -13.02 2.25 -4.35
C LYS A 71 -13.05 3.47 -5.28
N LYS A 72 -13.31 4.67 -4.78
CA LYS A 72 -13.27 5.92 -5.55
C LYS A 72 -11.85 6.45 -5.76
N GLN A 73 -10.92 6.00 -4.94
CA GLN A 73 -9.52 6.42 -4.99
C GLN A 73 -8.69 5.37 -5.74
N ASN A 74 -7.69 5.81 -6.47
CA ASN A 74 -6.73 4.90 -7.12
C ASN A 74 -5.62 4.52 -6.14
N ILE A 75 -5.96 3.75 -5.11
CA ILE A 75 -5.02 3.31 -4.08
C ILE A 75 -4.18 2.15 -4.60
N ASP A 76 -2.87 2.24 -4.44
CA ASP A 76 -1.93 1.20 -4.87
C ASP A 76 -1.65 0.17 -3.76
N LEU A 77 -1.70 0.60 -2.50
CA LEU A 77 -1.53 -0.25 -1.32
C LEU A 77 -2.40 0.28 -0.17
N LEU A 78 -3.07 -0.61 0.55
CA LEU A 78 -3.76 -0.30 1.80
C LEU A 78 -2.91 -0.72 3.00
N MET A 79 -2.84 0.14 4.00
CA MET A 79 -2.29 -0.14 5.31
C MET A 79 -3.42 -0.12 6.36
N CYS A 80 -3.71 -1.28 6.92
CA CYS A 80 -4.61 -1.40 8.07
C CYS A 80 -3.79 -1.13 9.35
N ASN A 81 -3.93 0.05 9.92
CA ASN A 81 -3.28 0.39 11.19
C ASN A 81 -4.04 -0.23 12.35
N MET A 82 -3.43 -1.25 12.94
CA MET A 82 -3.91 -1.94 14.14
C MET A 82 -3.52 -1.10 15.36
N ILE A 83 -4.31 -0.06 15.65
CA ILE A 83 -3.89 0.96 16.62
C ILE A 83 -4.28 0.63 18.08
N THR A 84 -5.28 -0.21 18.25
CA THR A 84 -5.76 -0.77 19.52
C THR A 84 -6.54 -2.04 19.23
N TYR A 85 -7.08 -2.71 20.25
CA TYR A 85 -8.00 -3.82 20.03
C TYR A 85 -9.23 -3.38 19.23
N ALA A 86 -9.59 -4.18 18.24
CA ALA A 86 -10.80 -4.04 17.46
C ALA A 86 -11.37 -5.42 17.10
N THR A 87 -12.67 -5.50 16.87
CA THR A 87 -13.31 -6.72 16.37
C THR A 87 -13.19 -6.81 14.86
N SER A 88 -13.11 -8.01 14.30
CA SER A 88 -12.98 -8.21 12.85
C SER A 88 -14.17 -7.69 12.03
N SER A 89 -15.30 -7.38 12.66
CA SER A 89 -16.45 -6.76 11.98
C SER A 89 -16.17 -5.37 11.39
N VAL A 90 -15.15 -4.65 11.90
CA VAL A 90 -14.72 -3.36 11.36
C VAL A 90 -13.75 -3.50 10.19
N PHE A 91 -13.21 -4.68 9.98
CA PHE A 91 -12.23 -4.99 8.95
C PHE A 91 -12.84 -5.76 7.75
N ALA A 92 -13.70 -6.74 8.04
CA ALA A 92 -14.25 -7.65 7.05
C ALA A 92 -14.94 -6.96 5.85
N PRO A 93 -15.76 -5.89 6.01
CA PRO A 93 -16.34 -5.20 4.87
C PRO A 93 -15.29 -4.60 3.94
N ILE A 94 -14.21 -4.05 4.48
CA ILE A 94 -13.16 -3.42 3.67
C ILE A 94 -12.48 -4.47 2.79
N ILE A 95 -12.08 -5.61 3.34
CA ILE A 95 -11.39 -6.65 2.55
C ILE A 95 -12.33 -7.38 1.59
N LEU A 96 -13.61 -7.45 1.88
CA LEU A 96 -14.62 -8.02 0.96
C LEU A 96 -14.81 -7.13 -0.26
N GLU A 97 -14.96 -5.84 -0.05
CA GLU A 97 -15.34 -4.86 -1.05
C GLU A 97 -14.14 -4.32 -1.86
N CYS A 98 -12.92 -4.38 -1.31
CA CYS A 98 -11.72 -3.86 -1.95
C CYS A 98 -10.80 -4.99 -2.43
N ASN A 99 -10.25 -4.80 -3.64
CA ASN A 99 -9.25 -5.72 -4.22
C ASN A 99 -7.82 -5.11 -4.20
N THR A 100 -7.66 -3.96 -3.56
CA THR A 100 -6.36 -3.32 -3.40
C THR A 100 -5.48 -4.19 -2.49
N PRO A 101 -4.21 -4.43 -2.83
CA PRO A 101 -3.27 -5.12 -1.95
C PRO A 101 -3.24 -4.47 -0.57
N MET A 102 -3.18 -5.30 0.48
CA MET A 102 -3.25 -4.81 1.86
C MET A 102 -2.18 -5.44 2.73
N ILE A 103 -1.61 -4.64 3.62
CA ILE A 103 -0.78 -5.06 4.75
C ILE A 103 -1.40 -4.59 6.05
N MET A 104 -1.07 -5.24 7.16
CA MET A 104 -1.37 -4.78 8.51
C MET A 104 -0.13 -4.15 9.13
N VAL A 105 -0.34 -3.08 9.90
CA VAL A 105 0.72 -2.39 10.63
C VAL A 105 0.29 -2.31 12.10
N ALA A 106 1.04 -2.96 12.98
CA ALA A 106 0.76 -3.06 14.41
C ALA A 106 1.97 -2.53 15.21
N LEU A 107 2.09 -1.21 15.28
CA LEU A 107 3.17 -0.51 15.97
C LEU A 107 2.68 0.07 17.28
N GLN A 108 3.07 -0.52 18.39
CA GLN A 108 2.70 -0.03 19.71
C GLN A 108 3.57 1.15 20.17
N PRO A 109 3.04 2.16 20.88
CA PRO A 109 3.79 3.33 21.32
C PRO A 109 4.94 3.00 22.26
N LEU A 110 4.78 2.03 23.15
CA LEU A 110 5.77 1.63 24.13
C LEU A 110 6.46 0.32 23.75
N SER A 111 7.78 0.26 23.86
CA SER A 111 8.55 -0.97 23.64
C SER A 111 8.28 -2.04 24.71
N LYS A 112 7.88 -1.62 25.91
CA LYS A 112 7.46 -2.49 27.01
C LYS A 112 6.58 -1.73 28.01
N LEU A 113 5.64 -2.43 28.62
CA LEU A 113 4.87 -1.90 29.75
C LEU A 113 5.66 -2.00 31.05
N ASP A 114 5.64 -0.94 31.86
CA ASP A 114 6.06 -0.99 33.26
C ASP A 114 4.90 -1.53 34.10
N TYR A 115 4.94 -2.82 34.40
CA TYR A 115 3.86 -3.50 35.14
C TYR A 115 3.60 -2.94 36.54
N THR A 116 4.51 -2.14 37.09
CA THR A 116 4.30 -1.46 38.40
C THR A 116 3.36 -0.25 38.25
N LYS A 117 3.21 0.29 37.05
CA LYS A 117 2.40 1.48 36.73
C LYS A 117 1.30 1.18 35.70
N ALA A 118 1.34 0.01 35.08
CA ALA A 118 0.41 -0.35 34.03
C ALA A 118 -1.03 -0.33 34.52
N ASN A 119 -1.90 0.25 33.72
CA ASN A 119 -3.33 0.28 33.93
C ASN A 119 -4.07 -0.03 32.63
N THR A 120 -5.39 -0.12 32.67
CA THR A 120 -6.19 -0.48 31.49
C THR A 120 -6.10 0.55 30.37
N PHE A 121 -5.94 1.83 30.70
CA PHE A 121 -5.74 2.87 29.68
C PHE A 121 -4.45 2.64 28.90
N MET A 122 -3.32 2.46 29.58
CA MET A 122 -2.02 2.15 28.95
C MET A 122 -2.09 0.85 28.14
N GLN A 123 -2.85 -0.15 28.61
CA GLN A 123 -3.06 -1.37 27.84
C GLN A 123 -3.77 -1.06 26.51
N ARG A 124 -4.83 -0.22 26.51
CA ARG A 124 -5.55 0.14 25.28
C ARG A 124 -4.69 0.91 24.29
N GLU A 125 -3.78 1.73 24.76
CA GLU A 125 -2.81 2.41 23.89
C GLU A 125 -1.77 1.47 23.28
N ASN A 126 -1.55 0.28 23.86
CA ASN A 126 -0.50 -0.66 23.44
C ASN A 126 -1.06 -2.04 23.04
N ASP A 127 -2.34 -2.13 22.70
CA ASP A 127 -3.04 -3.39 22.38
C ASP A 127 -3.12 -3.62 20.86
N ASN A 128 -2.10 -3.18 20.13
CA ASN A 128 -2.07 -3.16 18.66
C ASN A 128 -2.04 -4.57 18.06
N ILE A 129 -1.37 -5.52 18.69
CA ILE A 129 -1.17 -6.86 18.13
C ILE A 129 -2.32 -7.83 18.43
N CYS A 130 -3.14 -7.54 19.44
CA CYS A 130 -4.11 -8.48 20.02
C CYS A 130 -5.14 -8.97 18.97
N ALA A 131 -5.63 -8.09 18.11
CA ALA A 131 -6.61 -8.43 17.08
C ALA A 131 -6.00 -9.01 15.78
N VAL A 132 -4.70 -8.97 15.59
CA VAL A 132 -4.03 -9.44 14.36
C VAL A 132 -4.38 -10.90 14.02
N PRO A 133 -4.31 -11.88 14.95
CA PRO A 133 -4.65 -13.27 14.63
C PRO A 133 -6.12 -13.43 14.23
N GLU A 134 -7.03 -12.69 14.85
CA GLU A 134 -8.47 -12.69 14.50
C GLU A 134 -8.66 -12.18 13.06
N PHE A 135 -8.06 -11.04 12.72
CA PHE A 135 -8.17 -10.44 11.39
C PHE A 135 -7.56 -11.33 10.30
N MET A 136 -6.40 -11.93 10.56
CA MET A 136 -5.78 -12.89 9.64
C MET A 136 -6.66 -14.13 9.44
N GLY A 137 -7.25 -14.64 10.52
CA GLY A 137 -8.20 -15.77 10.46
C GLY A 137 -9.43 -15.45 9.63
N VAL A 138 -9.99 -14.24 9.77
CA VAL A 138 -11.14 -13.77 8.97
C VAL A 138 -10.74 -13.59 7.52
N ALA A 139 -9.60 -12.95 7.21
CA ALA A 139 -9.12 -12.80 5.86
C ALA A 139 -9.00 -14.14 5.14
N ASN A 140 -8.37 -15.14 5.78
CA ASN A 140 -8.25 -16.50 5.25
C ASN A 140 -9.61 -17.15 4.96
N ARG A 141 -10.56 -17.06 5.87
CA ARG A 141 -11.92 -17.60 5.69
C ARG A 141 -12.67 -16.94 4.54
N LEU A 142 -12.41 -15.65 4.29
CA LEU A 142 -13.00 -14.90 3.20
C LEU A 142 -12.25 -15.06 1.86
N GLY A 143 -11.20 -15.89 1.82
CA GLY A 143 -10.36 -16.10 0.63
C GLY A 143 -9.58 -14.85 0.22
N LYS A 144 -9.33 -13.94 1.15
CA LYS A 144 -8.59 -12.68 0.92
C LYS A 144 -7.18 -12.77 1.47
N LYS A 145 -6.24 -12.20 0.75
CA LYS A 145 -4.82 -12.21 1.12
C LYS A 145 -4.44 -10.90 1.80
N ILE A 146 -3.89 -11.00 3.00
CA ILE A 146 -3.08 -9.95 3.62
C ILE A 146 -1.63 -10.28 3.29
N HIS A 147 -0.93 -9.32 2.68
CA HIS A 147 0.39 -9.58 2.10
C HIS A 147 1.49 -9.59 3.13
N ASP A 148 1.32 -8.85 4.23
CA ASP A 148 2.29 -8.78 5.33
C ASP A 148 1.64 -8.27 6.62
N VAL A 149 2.32 -8.52 7.74
CA VAL A 149 1.98 -7.98 9.07
C VAL A 149 3.24 -7.43 9.70
N ILE A 150 3.36 -6.11 9.74
CA ILE A 150 4.49 -5.41 10.35
C ILE A 150 4.19 -5.19 11.83
N ILE A 151 5.00 -5.80 12.68
CA ILE A 151 4.88 -5.71 14.13
C ILE A 151 6.11 -5.01 14.69
N GLY A 152 5.91 -4.05 15.58
CA GLY A 152 7.03 -3.32 16.17
C GLY A 152 6.60 -2.24 17.14
N THR A 153 7.43 -1.22 17.29
CA THR A 153 7.13 -0.02 18.06
C THR A 153 7.00 1.20 17.16
N LEU A 154 6.09 2.10 17.53
CA LEU A 154 5.84 3.33 16.77
C LEU A 154 7.06 4.26 16.77
N TYR A 155 7.86 4.20 17.83
CA TYR A 155 9.02 5.08 18.00
C TYR A 155 10.32 4.27 18.05
N ASN A 156 11.34 4.77 17.34
CA ASN A 156 12.71 4.25 17.36
C ASN A 156 12.87 2.78 16.90
N ASP A 157 11.97 2.27 16.06
CA ASP A 157 12.03 0.93 15.48
C ASP A 157 12.44 0.99 14.01
N THR A 158 13.74 1.02 13.77
CA THR A 158 14.30 1.10 12.41
C THR A 158 13.82 -0.07 11.53
N ALA A 159 13.76 -1.28 12.08
CA ALA A 159 13.38 -2.47 11.32
C ALA A 159 11.93 -2.40 10.82
N ALA A 160 10.99 -1.97 11.68
CA ALA A 160 9.59 -1.81 11.29
C ALA A 160 9.43 -0.74 10.18
N TYR A 161 10.15 0.37 10.28
CA TYR A 161 10.07 1.42 9.26
C TYR A 161 10.81 1.08 7.96
N GLU A 162 11.85 0.25 7.99
CA GLU A 162 12.46 -0.32 6.79
C GLU A 162 11.48 -1.23 6.04
N GLU A 163 10.69 -2.05 6.75
CA GLU A 163 9.63 -2.87 6.13
C GLU A 163 8.50 -2.01 5.54
N ILE A 164 8.07 -0.94 6.24
CA ILE A 164 7.10 0.03 5.69
C ILE A 164 7.66 0.67 4.41
N ALA A 165 8.91 1.11 4.41
CA ALA A 165 9.56 1.71 3.26
C ALA A 165 9.66 0.73 2.07
N LYS A 166 9.93 -0.54 2.33
CA LYS A 166 9.93 -1.61 1.32
C LYS A 166 8.57 -1.76 0.67
N TRP A 167 7.48 -1.78 1.46
CA TRP A 167 6.12 -1.84 0.93
C TRP A 167 5.72 -0.58 0.14
N CYS A 168 6.12 0.60 0.57
CA CYS A 168 5.96 1.83 -0.20
C CYS A 168 6.69 1.75 -1.55
N ASN A 169 7.91 1.19 -1.59
CA ASN A 169 8.65 0.98 -2.82
C ASN A 169 7.98 -0.05 -3.74
N ILE A 170 7.42 -1.14 -3.20
CA ILE A 170 6.63 -2.11 -3.97
C ILE A 170 5.40 -1.42 -4.59
N ALA A 171 4.69 -0.60 -3.82
CA ALA A 171 3.55 0.17 -4.31
C ALA A 171 3.94 1.11 -5.46
N LYS A 172 5.09 1.81 -5.36
CA LYS A 172 5.61 2.66 -6.44
C LYS A 172 5.91 1.87 -7.71
N VAL A 173 6.51 0.68 -7.59
CA VAL A 173 6.78 -0.19 -8.74
C VAL A 173 5.48 -0.62 -9.40
N LEU A 174 4.50 -1.10 -8.64
CA LEU A 174 3.19 -1.51 -9.18
C LEU A 174 2.45 -0.33 -9.83
N HIS A 175 2.51 0.84 -9.20
CA HIS A 175 1.94 2.07 -9.76
C HIS A 175 2.57 2.42 -11.12
N ASP A 176 3.89 2.34 -11.21
CA ASP A 176 4.63 2.66 -12.42
C ASP A 176 4.39 1.64 -13.55
N LEU A 177 4.18 0.37 -13.21
CA LEU A 177 3.87 -0.68 -14.19
C LEU A 177 2.45 -0.53 -14.75
N LYS A 178 1.49 -0.07 -13.95
CA LYS A 178 0.12 0.21 -14.43
C LYS A 178 0.14 1.25 -15.56
N GLY A 179 -0.26 0.84 -16.75
CA GLY A 179 -0.28 1.72 -17.92
C GLY A 179 1.12 2.03 -18.50
N ALA A 180 2.17 1.35 -18.06
CA ALA A 180 3.46 1.38 -18.75
C ALA A 180 3.34 0.80 -20.15
N ARG A 181 4.20 1.28 -21.05
CA ARG A 181 4.30 0.78 -22.43
C ARG A 181 5.69 0.18 -22.62
N MET A 182 5.72 -1.09 -22.98
CA MET A 182 6.95 -1.82 -23.25
C MET A 182 6.95 -2.25 -24.71
N GLY A 183 7.63 -1.51 -25.58
CA GLY A 183 7.70 -1.82 -26.99
C GLY A 183 8.50 -3.10 -27.24
N LEU A 184 7.92 -4.05 -27.97
CA LEU A 184 8.62 -5.22 -28.51
C LEU A 184 8.99 -4.90 -29.96
N MET A 185 10.29 -4.81 -30.23
CA MET A 185 10.80 -4.51 -31.55
C MET A 185 11.21 -5.80 -32.29
N GLY A 186 10.72 -6.00 -33.48
CA GLY A 186 10.98 -7.19 -34.29
C GLY A 186 10.19 -8.39 -33.79
N HIS A 187 10.76 -9.59 -33.98
CA HIS A 187 10.11 -10.85 -33.66
C HIS A 187 10.90 -11.67 -32.64
N THR A 188 10.20 -12.48 -31.88
CA THR A 188 10.84 -13.49 -31.02
C THR A 188 11.44 -14.59 -31.91
N MET A 189 12.54 -15.17 -31.45
CA MET A 189 13.19 -16.26 -32.18
C MET A 189 12.30 -17.51 -32.18
N GLU A 190 11.86 -17.95 -33.33
CA GLU A 190 10.90 -19.05 -33.50
C GLU A 190 11.35 -20.35 -32.84
N ALA A 191 12.65 -20.64 -32.88
CA ALA A 191 13.22 -21.89 -32.35
C ALA A 191 13.36 -21.92 -30.83
N MET A 192 13.13 -20.80 -30.08
CA MET A 192 13.32 -20.70 -28.66
C MET A 192 11.98 -20.43 -27.97
N TYR A 193 11.26 -21.48 -27.62
CA TYR A 193 9.93 -21.38 -26.97
C TYR A 193 9.93 -20.66 -25.62
N ASP A 194 11.04 -20.70 -24.88
CA ASP A 194 11.23 -19.99 -23.61
C ASP A 194 11.29 -18.46 -23.75
N MET A 195 11.53 -17.95 -24.97
CA MET A 195 11.49 -16.53 -25.28
C MET A 195 10.09 -16.02 -25.65
N HIS A 196 9.13 -16.92 -25.87
CA HIS A 196 7.76 -16.52 -26.19
C HIS A 196 7.04 -16.05 -24.92
N ALA A 197 6.53 -14.85 -24.93
CA ALA A 197 5.73 -14.27 -23.87
C ALA A 197 4.33 -13.94 -24.39
N ASP A 198 3.33 -14.11 -23.55
CA ASP A 198 1.97 -13.66 -23.83
C ASP A 198 1.79 -12.20 -23.38
N PRO A 199 1.66 -11.22 -24.32
CA PRO A 199 1.45 -9.82 -23.97
C PRO A 199 0.18 -9.61 -23.16
N THR A 200 -0.86 -10.44 -23.34
CA THR A 200 -2.11 -10.32 -22.59
C THR A 200 -1.93 -10.77 -21.16
N ALA A 201 -1.09 -11.77 -20.88
CA ALA A 201 -0.74 -12.18 -19.52
C ALA A 201 0.05 -11.08 -18.79
N LEU A 202 0.96 -10.39 -19.47
CA LEU A 202 1.66 -9.23 -18.92
C LEU A 202 0.70 -8.08 -18.60
N SER A 203 -0.24 -7.80 -19.51
CA SER A 203 -1.27 -6.79 -19.29
C SER A 203 -2.17 -7.15 -18.10
N ALA A 204 -2.58 -8.40 -17.97
CA ALA A 204 -3.42 -8.88 -16.88
C ALA A 204 -2.70 -8.83 -15.52
N ALA A 205 -1.41 -9.22 -15.48
CA ALA A 205 -0.65 -9.28 -14.25
C ALA A 205 -0.18 -7.90 -13.75
N PHE A 206 0.23 -7.01 -14.67
CA PHE A 206 0.92 -5.77 -14.32
C PHE A 206 0.28 -4.50 -14.90
N GLY A 207 -0.73 -4.62 -15.76
CA GLY A 207 -1.32 -3.48 -16.47
C GLY A 207 -0.40 -2.88 -17.55
N ILE A 208 0.64 -3.59 -17.98
CA ILE A 208 1.58 -3.16 -19.02
C ILE A 208 0.94 -3.33 -20.39
N HIS A 209 1.04 -2.31 -21.25
CA HIS A 209 0.71 -2.42 -22.67
C HIS A 209 1.97 -2.75 -23.46
N VAL A 210 1.93 -3.80 -24.29
CA VAL A 210 3.06 -4.24 -25.13
C VAL A 210 2.75 -3.98 -26.60
N PRO A 211 3.07 -2.79 -27.15
CA PRO A 211 2.95 -2.53 -28.59
C PRO A 211 4.05 -3.27 -29.34
N LEU A 212 3.69 -3.83 -30.50
CA LEU A 212 4.67 -4.30 -31.47
C LEU A 212 5.19 -3.10 -32.28
N LEU A 213 6.50 -3.03 -32.45
CA LEU A 213 7.18 -2.00 -33.22
C LEU A 213 7.88 -2.68 -34.39
N GLU A 214 7.65 -2.17 -35.58
CA GLU A 214 8.31 -2.66 -36.75
C GLU A 214 9.67 -1.96 -36.96
N ILE A 215 10.58 -2.60 -37.71
CA ILE A 215 11.90 -2.00 -38.01
C ILE A 215 11.74 -0.72 -38.81
N ASP A 216 10.73 -0.67 -39.70
CA ASP A 216 10.46 0.50 -40.53
C ASP A 216 10.09 1.73 -39.68
N ASP A 217 9.39 1.56 -38.53
CA ASP A 217 9.12 2.66 -37.58
C ASP A 217 10.42 3.30 -37.06
N VAL A 218 11.45 2.48 -36.83
CA VAL A 218 12.77 2.95 -36.37
C VAL A 218 13.52 3.67 -37.51
N VAL A 219 13.45 3.14 -38.73
CA VAL A 219 14.09 3.75 -39.89
C VAL A 219 13.47 5.11 -40.19
N GLU A 220 12.14 5.22 -40.06
CA GLU A 220 11.42 6.47 -40.27
C GLU A 220 11.89 7.53 -39.24
N VAL A 221 11.87 7.20 -37.94
CA VAL A 221 12.37 8.09 -36.86
C VAL A 221 13.84 8.44 -37.07
N TYR A 222 14.69 7.46 -37.45
CA TYR A 222 16.12 7.71 -37.73
C TYR A 222 16.34 8.78 -38.82
N ASN A 223 15.54 8.74 -39.88
CA ASN A 223 15.64 9.68 -40.99
C ASN A 223 15.10 11.08 -40.62
N GLU A 224 14.30 11.21 -39.59
CA GLU A 224 13.76 12.48 -39.10
C GLU A 224 14.66 13.19 -38.08
N ILE A 225 15.62 12.47 -37.45
CA ILE A 225 16.50 13.04 -36.40
C ILE A 225 17.43 14.10 -37.03
N THR A 226 17.41 15.27 -36.45
CA THR A 226 18.25 16.41 -36.87
C THR A 226 19.60 16.43 -36.15
N GLU A 227 20.61 17.09 -36.77
CA GLU A 227 21.91 17.31 -36.15
C GLU A 227 21.83 18.10 -34.81
N GLU A 228 20.84 19.01 -34.68
CA GLU A 228 20.58 19.74 -33.45
C GLU A 228 20.14 18.83 -32.36
N GLU A 229 19.24 17.86 -32.61
CA GLU A 229 18.76 16.88 -31.64
C GLU A 229 19.88 15.94 -31.23
N ILE A 230 20.74 15.52 -32.13
CA ILE A 230 21.93 14.71 -31.83
C ILE A 230 22.85 15.47 -30.87
N LYS A 231 23.18 16.73 -31.18
CA LYS A 231 24.04 17.57 -30.36
C LYS A 231 23.46 17.86 -28.97
N ALA A 232 22.14 17.92 -28.84
CA ALA A 232 21.47 18.11 -27.56
C ALA A 232 21.50 16.87 -26.65
N LYS A 233 21.84 15.69 -27.19
CA LYS A 233 21.91 14.42 -26.48
C LYS A 233 23.32 13.98 -26.09
N ILE A 234 24.34 14.49 -26.77
CA ILE A 234 25.76 14.27 -26.47
C ILE A 234 26.25 15.32 -25.47
#